data_d697088eb68a92b58a49f2253490bf04
#
_entry.id   d697088eb68a92b58a49f2253490bf04
#
_cell.length_a   1.000
_cell.length_b   1.000
_cell.length_c   1.000
_cell.angle_alpha   90.00
_cell.angle_beta   90.00
_cell.angle_gamma   90.00
#
_symmetry.space_group_name_H-M   'P 1'
#
loop_
_entity.id
_entity.type
_entity.pdbx_description
1 polymer ?
#
loop_
_entity_poly.entity_id
_entity_poly.type
_entity_poly.pdbx_seq_one_letter_code
_entity_poly.pdbx_strand_id
1 'polypeptide(L)'
;MWISNEGGALFSFWLHDRYELQEKIEIFSCYIVFEIIKEYIKESSKKNSEDEIENLKFKWPNDIYYKDEKISSVFCEKIRDKIIIGIRINVNNDIDKINNKATSLSKILNQKYPIEDIIEKIMLTFQKKKECLEKEWEKILLDLNSNNFLKNRKIKIEKNGKYLEKEYRFSRVNRAGKLLIIGKGDKEETRCDTSKSILIEN
;
A
#
# COMPACT_ATOMS: atom_id res chain seq x y z
N MET A 1 -11.60 5.78 10.59
CA MET A 1 -11.19 5.12 11.85
C MET A 1 -10.83 3.69 11.52
N TRP A 2 -9.76 3.16 12.08
CA TRP A 2 -9.35 1.78 11.88
C TRP A 2 -9.82 0.93 13.07
N ILE A 3 -10.51 -0.18 12.81
CA ILE A 3 -11.01 -1.10 13.84
C ILE A 3 -10.03 -2.28 13.92
N SER A 4 -9.52 -2.58 15.11
CA SER A 4 -8.65 -3.73 15.35
C SER A 4 -9.48 -4.88 15.89
N ASN A 5 -9.79 -5.85 15.03
CA ASN A 5 -10.43 -7.09 15.43
C ASN A 5 -9.40 -8.21 15.49
N GLU A 6 -9.72 -9.25 16.25
CA GLU A 6 -8.95 -10.50 16.26
C GLU A 6 -8.80 -11.08 14.84
N GLY A 7 -7.64 -11.70 14.57
CA GLY A 7 -7.36 -12.31 13.28
C GLY A 7 -6.54 -11.45 12.32
N GLY A 8 -6.11 -10.24 12.71
CA GLY A 8 -5.20 -9.42 11.92
C GLY A 8 -3.74 -9.56 12.34
N ALA A 9 -2.80 -9.45 11.39
CA ALA A 9 -1.41 -9.21 11.67
C ALA A 9 -1.21 -7.73 11.98
N LEU A 10 -0.88 -7.41 13.23
CA LEU A 10 -0.61 -6.06 13.69
C LEU A 10 0.70 -6.05 14.45
N PHE A 11 1.73 -5.46 13.90
CA PHE A 11 3.06 -5.43 14.50
C PHE A 11 3.83 -4.20 14.08
N SER A 12 4.89 -3.91 14.82
CA SER A 12 5.83 -2.84 14.49
C SER A 12 7.26 -3.27 14.80
N PHE A 13 8.18 -2.69 14.07
CA PHE A 13 9.62 -2.80 14.31
C PHE A 13 10.27 -1.46 13.99
N TRP A 14 11.54 -1.33 14.31
CA TRP A 14 12.29 -0.12 14.03
C TRP A 14 13.64 -0.43 13.38
N LEU A 15 14.17 0.57 12.67
CA LEU A 15 15.51 0.54 12.11
C LEU A 15 16.20 1.89 12.32
N HIS A 16 17.52 1.90 12.26
CA HIS A 16 18.25 3.16 12.23
C HIS A 16 18.09 3.84 10.87
N ASP A 17 17.77 5.14 10.91
CA ASP A 17 17.71 5.97 9.70
C ASP A 17 19.11 6.38 9.28
N ARG A 18 19.79 5.50 8.59
CA ARG A 18 21.16 5.72 8.11
C ARG A 18 21.25 6.56 6.83
N TYR A 19 20.10 6.78 6.13
CA TYR A 19 20.12 7.24 4.75
C TYR A 19 19.08 8.32 4.43
N GLU A 20 18.42 8.90 5.46
CA GLU A 20 17.33 9.87 5.25
C GLU A 20 16.21 9.37 4.30
N LEU A 21 15.93 8.06 4.36
CA LEU A 21 15.07 7.36 3.41
C LEU A 21 13.60 7.32 3.84
N GLN A 22 13.13 8.13 4.78
CA GLN A 22 11.81 7.99 5.41
C GLN A 22 10.67 7.78 4.38
N GLU A 23 10.64 8.56 3.30
CA GLU A 23 9.59 8.44 2.30
C GLU A 23 9.71 7.17 1.43
N LYS A 24 10.93 6.80 1.08
CA LYS A 24 11.20 5.58 0.33
C LYS A 24 10.94 4.34 1.17
N ILE A 25 11.27 4.38 2.47
CA ILE A 25 11.11 3.23 3.36
C ILE A 25 9.64 2.87 3.60
N GLU A 26 8.75 3.87 3.63
CA GLU A 26 7.31 3.63 3.76
C GLU A 26 6.77 2.90 2.52
N ILE A 27 7.09 3.39 1.34
CA ILE A 27 6.71 2.76 0.07
C ILE A 27 7.34 1.39 -0.06
N PHE A 28 8.60 1.24 0.29
CA PHE A 28 9.33 -0.03 0.25
C PHE A 28 8.72 -1.07 1.19
N SER A 29 8.40 -0.67 2.42
CA SER A 29 7.75 -1.56 3.39
C SER A 29 6.38 -2.01 2.90
N CYS A 30 5.62 -1.09 2.32
CA CYS A 30 4.34 -1.41 1.69
C CYS A 30 4.51 -2.36 0.49
N TYR A 31 5.55 -2.16 -0.31
CA TYR A 31 5.87 -3.04 -1.44
C TYR A 31 6.22 -4.47 -1.00
N ILE A 32 6.97 -4.63 0.09
CA ILE A 32 7.23 -5.97 0.66
C ILE A 32 5.93 -6.66 1.04
N VAL A 33 5.03 -5.96 1.73
CA VAL A 33 3.72 -6.52 2.11
C VAL A 33 2.90 -6.86 0.87
N PHE A 34 2.91 -6.00 -0.15
CA PHE A 34 2.23 -6.22 -1.44
C PHE A 34 2.73 -7.50 -2.11
N GLU A 35 4.04 -7.69 -2.22
CA GLU A 35 4.62 -8.89 -2.82
C GLU A 35 4.26 -10.16 -2.05
N ILE A 36 4.25 -10.11 -0.71
CA ILE A 36 3.88 -11.27 0.10
C ILE A 36 2.40 -11.62 -0.06
N ILE A 37 1.49 -10.65 -0.05
CA ILE A 37 0.07 -10.91 -0.33
C ILE A 37 -0.10 -11.49 -1.73
N LYS A 38 0.60 -10.96 -2.72
CA LYS A 38 0.62 -11.46 -4.09
C LYS A 38 1.08 -12.91 -4.20
N GLU A 39 2.10 -13.31 -3.43
CA GLU A 39 2.54 -14.71 -3.35
C GLU A 39 1.44 -15.62 -2.80
N TYR A 40 0.77 -15.25 -1.70
CA TYR A 40 -0.35 -16.02 -1.15
C TYR A 40 -1.49 -16.19 -2.16
N ILE A 41 -1.84 -15.13 -2.88
CA ILE A 41 -2.86 -15.18 -3.93
C ILE A 41 -2.41 -16.16 -5.04
N LYS A 42 -1.16 -16.07 -5.47
CA LYS A 42 -0.60 -16.91 -6.53
C LYS A 42 -0.57 -18.40 -6.16
N GLU A 43 -0.17 -18.71 -4.92
CA GLU A 43 -0.07 -20.08 -4.42
C GLU A 43 -1.44 -20.76 -4.26
N SER A 44 -2.47 -19.98 -3.85
CA SER A 44 -3.83 -20.50 -3.65
C SER A 44 -4.62 -20.64 -4.95
N SER A 45 -4.35 -19.84 -5.97
CA SER A 45 -5.12 -19.75 -7.19
C SER A 45 -4.58 -20.71 -8.26
N LYS A 46 -5.00 -21.98 -8.25
CA LYS A 46 -4.52 -22.99 -9.21
C LYS A 46 -4.95 -22.78 -10.67
N LYS A 47 -5.96 -21.96 -10.97
CA LYS A 47 -6.52 -21.80 -12.32
C LYS A 47 -6.61 -20.38 -12.89
N ASN A 48 -6.70 -19.32 -12.06
CA ASN A 48 -6.87 -17.93 -12.52
C ASN A 48 -5.97 -16.97 -11.73
N SER A 49 -4.71 -17.36 -11.46
CA SER A 49 -3.81 -16.59 -10.60
C SER A 49 -3.50 -15.19 -11.16
N GLU A 50 -3.45 -15.02 -12.48
CA GLU A 50 -3.12 -13.74 -13.11
C GLU A 50 -4.25 -12.73 -12.93
N ASP A 51 -5.50 -13.12 -13.21
CA ASP A 51 -6.68 -12.26 -13.03
C ASP A 51 -6.88 -11.85 -11.57
N GLU A 52 -6.62 -12.76 -10.62
CA GLU A 52 -6.71 -12.47 -9.19
C GLU A 52 -5.60 -11.54 -8.71
N ILE A 53 -4.38 -11.70 -9.24
CA ILE A 53 -3.25 -10.81 -8.96
C ILE A 53 -3.52 -9.40 -9.51
N GLU A 54 -4.17 -9.26 -10.67
CA GLU A 54 -4.54 -7.96 -11.23
C GLU A 54 -5.50 -7.16 -10.34
N ASN A 55 -6.26 -7.84 -9.46
CA ASN A 55 -7.13 -7.18 -8.50
C ASN A 55 -6.37 -6.58 -7.30
N LEU A 56 -5.11 -7.00 -7.07
CA LEU A 56 -4.29 -6.46 -5.99
C LEU A 56 -3.64 -5.15 -6.46
N LYS A 57 -3.87 -4.06 -5.74
CA LYS A 57 -3.43 -2.72 -6.11
C LYS A 57 -2.74 -2.02 -4.95
N PHE A 58 -1.70 -1.28 -5.27
CA PHE A 58 -1.02 -0.36 -4.37
C PHE A 58 -1.68 1.02 -4.45
N LYS A 59 -2.05 1.61 -3.32
CA LYS A 59 -2.49 3.00 -3.22
C LYS A 59 -1.45 3.80 -2.46
N TRP A 60 -0.84 4.74 -3.18
CA TRP A 60 0.15 5.64 -2.59
C TRP A 60 -0.37 6.37 -1.35
N PRO A 61 0.47 6.53 -0.30
CA PRO A 61 1.85 6.04 -0.21
C PRO A 61 1.98 4.63 0.37
N ASN A 62 0.95 4.08 1.03
CA ASN A 62 1.15 3.04 2.04
C ASN A 62 -0.01 2.07 2.22
N ASP A 63 -1.00 2.09 1.34
CA ASP A 63 -2.18 1.23 1.42
C ASP A 63 -2.18 0.17 0.32
N ILE A 64 -2.73 -1.00 0.64
CA ILE A 64 -2.93 -2.09 -0.32
C ILE A 64 -4.43 -2.39 -0.38
N TYR A 65 -4.92 -2.50 -1.61
CA TYR A 65 -6.31 -2.80 -1.92
C TYR A 65 -6.39 -4.09 -2.75
N TYR A 66 -7.42 -4.84 -2.52
CA TYR A 66 -7.84 -5.92 -3.39
C TYR A 66 -9.22 -5.56 -3.94
N LYS A 67 -9.33 -5.40 -5.26
CA LYS A 67 -10.47 -4.72 -5.89
C LYS A 67 -10.65 -3.32 -5.29
N ASP A 68 -11.77 -3.04 -4.66
CA ASP A 68 -12.06 -1.75 -4.02
C ASP A 68 -12.02 -1.82 -2.48
N GLU A 69 -11.55 -2.93 -1.92
CA GLU A 69 -11.52 -3.17 -0.49
C GLU A 69 -10.08 -3.16 0.04
N LYS A 70 -9.88 -2.42 1.14
CA LYS A 70 -8.55 -2.30 1.76
C LYS A 70 -8.18 -3.56 2.53
N ILE A 71 -7.00 -4.11 2.25
CA ILE A 71 -6.47 -5.31 2.93
C ILE A 71 -5.34 -4.98 3.89
N SER A 72 -4.52 -3.97 3.59
CA SER A 72 -3.34 -3.65 4.40
C SER A 72 -3.02 -2.15 4.40
N SER A 73 -2.31 -1.73 5.43
CA SER A 73 -1.71 -0.41 5.55
C SER A 73 -0.38 -0.47 6.28
N VAL A 74 0.56 0.37 5.86
CA VAL A 74 1.87 0.55 6.49
C VAL A 74 1.99 1.99 6.97
N PHE A 75 2.64 2.21 8.10
CA PHE A 75 2.92 3.54 8.65
C PHE A 75 4.38 3.63 9.01
N CYS A 76 5.01 4.73 8.67
CA CYS A 76 6.37 5.03 9.08
C CYS A 76 6.43 6.34 9.85
N GLU A 77 7.08 6.31 10.99
CA GLU A 77 7.32 7.49 11.82
C GLU A 77 8.81 7.61 12.16
N LYS A 78 9.38 8.77 11.89
CA LYS A 78 10.77 9.07 12.24
C LYS A 78 10.82 9.66 13.64
N ILE A 79 11.55 9.02 14.54
CA ILE A 79 11.83 9.49 15.89
C ILE A 79 13.34 9.52 16.08
N ARG A 80 13.94 10.73 16.04
CA ARG A 80 15.38 10.97 16.11
C ARG A 80 16.11 10.23 14.97
N ASP A 81 16.97 9.28 15.31
CA ASP A 81 17.77 8.44 14.41
C ASP A 81 17.10 7.11 14.06
N LYS A 82 15.83 6.94 14.41
CA LYS A 82 15.07 5.72 14.18
C LYS A 82 13.85 5.97 13.32
N ILE A 83 13.56 5.01 12.47
CA ILE A 83 12.28 4.90 11.75
C ILE A 83 11.51 3.73 12.34
N ILE A 84 10.34 4.02 12.89
CA ILE A 84 9.38 3.01 13.36
C ILE A 84 8.49 2.67 12.17
N ILE A 85 8.35 1.39 11.87
CA ILE A 85 7.51 0.86 10.80
C ILE A 85 6.40 0.04 11.45
N GLY A 86 5.16 0.51 11.33
CA GLY A 86 3.97 -0.20 11.75
C GLY A 86 3.28 -0.84 10.55
N ILE A 87 3.01 -2.12 10.62
CA ILE A 87 2.36 -2.89 9.55
C ILE A 87 1.06 -3.48 10.09
N ARG A 88 0.03 -3.37 9.28
CA ARG A 88 -1.25 -3.97 9.54
C ARG A 88 -1.80 -4.66 8.31
N ILE A 89 -2.18 -5.93 8.48
CA ILE A 89 -2.77 -6.76 7.44
C ILE A 89 -4.03 -7.42 8.00
N ASN A 90 -5.13 -7.33 7.30
CA ASN A 90 -6.30 -8.14 7.57
C ASN A 90 -6.03 -9.56 7.04
N VAL A 91 -5.80 -10.51 7.95
CA VAL A 91 -5.48 -11.91 7.59
C VAL A 91 -6.73 -12.77 7.70
N ASN A 92 -7.20 -13.00 8.93
CA ASN A 92 -8.34 -13.86 9.25
C ASN A 92 -9.51 -13.08 9.86
N ASN A 93 -9.46 -11.76 9.84
CA ASN A 93 -10.48 -10.91 10.46
C ASN A 93 -11.85 -11.14 9.82
N ASP A 94 -12.88 -11.15 10.67
CA ASP A 94 -14.27 -11.04 10.24
C ASP A 94 -14.55 -9.57 9.86
N ILE A 95 -14.51 -9.30 8.57
CA ILE A 95 -14.62 -7.95 8.01
C ILE A 95 -16.07 -7.51 7.83
N ASP A 96 -17.01 -8.44 7.76
CA ASP A 96 -18.41 -8.14 7.45
C ASP A 96 -19.10 -7.29 8.55
N LYS A 97 -18.53 -7.29 9.77
CA LYS A 97 -18.95 -6.42 10.87
C LYS A 97 -18.41 -5.00 10.82
N ILE A 98 -17.49 -4.73 9.90
CA ILE A 98 -16.84 -3.43 9.75
C ILE A 98 -17.53 -2.70 8.61
N ASN A 99 -18.22 -1.61 8.91
CA ASN A 99 -18.92 -0.78 7.90
C ASN A 99 -17.96 0.01 6.99
N ASN A 100 -16.78 -0.53 6.71
CA ASN A 100 -15.77 0.05 5.82
C ASN A 100 -15.52 -0.91 4.66
N LYS A 101 -15.20 -0.37 3.49
CA LYS A 101 -14.73 -1.14 2.32
C LYS A 101 -13.38 -1.78 2.64
N ALA A 102 -13.39 -2.91 3.32
CA ALA A 102 -12.20 -3.67 3.73
C ALA A 102 -12.39 -5.16 3.43
N THR A 103 -11.27 -5.85 3.19
CA THR A 103 -11.24 -7.29 2.98
C THR A 103 -10.13 -7.93 3.80
N SER A 104 -10.06 -9.25 3.82
CA SER A 104 -9.00 -10.02 4.47
C SER A 104 -8.48 -11.11 3.54
N LEU A 105 -7.26 -11.59 3.81
CA LEU A 105 -6.64 -12.65 3.04
C LEU A 105 -7.51 -13.92 3.06
N SER A 106 -8.06 -14.26 4.22
CA SER A 106 -8.94 -15.42 4.37
C SER A 106 -10.26 -15.29 3.60
N LYS A 107 -10.81 -14.07 3.46
CA LYS A 107 -12.02 -13.81 2.66
C LYS A 107 -11.72 -13.95 1.17
N ILE A 108 -10.57 -13.45 0.70
CA ILE A 108 -10.15 -13.54 -0.70
C ILE A 108 -9.91 -14.99 -1.11
N LEU A 109 -9.21 -15.75 -0.27
CA LEU A 109 -8.69 -17.08 -0.61
C LEU A 109 -9.53 -18.23 -0.04
N ASN A 110 -10.60 -17.90 0.70
CA ASN A 110 -11.48 -18.85 1.40
C ASN A 110 -10.71 -19.87 2.27
N GLN A 111 -9.65 -19.39 2.93
CA GLN A 111 -8.77 -20.19 3.78
C GLN A 111 -8.17 -19.35 4.89
N LYS A 112 -7.98 -19.90 6.09
CA LYS A 112 -7.25 -19.28 7.20
C LYS A 112 -5.75 -19.51 7.07
N TYR A 113 -4.98 -18.54 7.53
CA TYR A 113 -3.51 -18.56 7.51
C TYR A 113 -2.94 -18.31 8.91
N PRO A 114 -1.85 -18.99 9.31
CA PRO A 114 -1.11 -18.64 10.51
C PRO A 114 -0.58 -17.21 10.39
N ILE A 115 -0.91 -16.38 11.36
CA ILE A 115 -0.53 -14.94 11.35
C ILE A 115 0.98 -14.81 11.53
N GLU A 116 1.54 -15.65 12.38
CA GLU A 116 2.95 -15.72 12.73
C GLU A 116 3.81 -15.95 11.47
N ASP A 117 3.41 -16.87 10.60
CA ASP A 117 4.13 -17.20 9.37
C ASP A 117 4.19 -15.99 8.42
N ILE A 118 3.10 -15.21 8.35
CA ILE A 118 3.04 -14.00 7.53
C ILE A 118 3.97 -12.94 8.09
N ILE A 119 3.97 -12.74 9.41
CA ILE A 119 4.85 -11.77 10.09
C ILE A 119 6.31 -12.17 9.87
N GLU A 120 6.65 -13.43 10.10
CA GLU A 120 8.01 -13.96 9.90
C GLU A 120 8.48 -13.77 8.46
N LYS A 121 7.64 -14.12 7.48
CA LYS A 121 7.95 -13.97 6.05
C LYS A 121 8.21 -12.51 5.69
N ILE A 122 7.42 -11.56 6.23
CA ILE A 122 7.63 -10.13 6.04
C ILE A 122 8.96 -9.69 6.63
N MET A 123 9.25 -10.06 7.86
CA MET A 123 10.47 -9.66 8.56
C MET A 123 11.72 -10.20 7.86
N LEU A 124 11.71 -11.46 7.46
CA LEU A 124 12.83 -12.08 6.72
C LEU A 124 13.03 -11.43 5.35
N THR A 125 11.94 -11.14 4.63
CA THR A 125 12.00 -10.48 3.33
C THR A 125 12.53 -9.06 3.46
N PHE A 126 12.06 -8.32 4.46
CA PHE A 126 12.54 -6.98 4.76
C PHE A 126 14.04 -6.98 5.06
N GLN A 127 14.48 -7.88 5.95
CA GLN A 127 15.90 -8.00 6.31
C GLN A 127 16.80 -8.28 5.11
N LYS A 128 16.35 -9.14 4.19
CA LYS A 128 17.11 -9.48 2.97
C LYS A 128 17.16 -8.33 1.97
N LYS A 129 16.05 -7.59 1.80
CA LYS A 129 15.90 -6.60 0.72
C LYS A 129 16.28 -5.17 1.11
N LYS A 130 16.32 -4.82 2.40
CA LYS A 130 16.59 -3.44 2.83
C LYS A 130 17.94 -2.89 2.32
N GLU A 131 18.97 -3.73 2.24
CA GLU A 131 20.31 -3.33 1.76
C GLU A 131 20.32 -3.14 0.22
N CYS A 132 19.33 -3.69 -0.48
CA CYS A 132 19.19 -3.58 -1.92
C CYS A 132 18.20 -2.47 -2.34
N LEU A 133 17.61 -1.73 -1.39
CA LEU A 133 16.58 -0.74 -1.67
C LEU A 133 16.96 0.21 -2.79
N GLU A 134 18.13 0.84 -2.72
CA GLU A 134 18.56 1.81 -3.72
C GLU A 134 18.76 1.18 -5.12
N LYS A 135 19.24 -0.06 -5.17
CA LYS A 135 19.47 -0.78 -6.43
C LYS A 135 18.16 -1.24 -7.08
N GLU A 136 17.17 -1.59 -6.26
CA GLU A 136 15.87 -2.10 -6.74
C GLU A 136 14.83 -1.00 -6.88
N TRP A 137 15.11 0.24 -6.45
CA TRP A 137 14.14 1.32 -6.35
C TRP A 137 13.38 1.61 -7.64
N GLU A 138 14.07 1.67 -8.77
CA GLU A 138 13.46 1.90 -10.08
C GLU A 138 12.49 0.77 -10.46
N LYS A 139 12.87 -0.48 -10.19
CA LYS A 139 12.01 -1.64 -10.42
C LYS A 139 10.77 -1.62 -9.53
N ILE A 140 10.95 -1.29 -8.24
CA ILE A 140 9.84 -1.13 -7.29
C ILE A 140 8.86 -0.06 -7.78
N LEU A 141 9.36 1.10 -8.20
CA LEU A 141 8.52 2.17 -8.71
C LEU A 141 7.77 1.77 -9.98
N LEU A 142 8.43 1.07 -10.90
CA LEU A 142 7.80 0.60 -12.12
C LEU A 142 6.61 -0.34 -11.81
N ASP A 143 6.82 -1.30 -10.92
CA ASP A 143 5.79 -2.26 -10.51
C ASP A 143 4.63 -1.56 -9.77
N LEU A 144 4.94 -0.70 -8.79
CA LEU A 144 3.91 0.06 -8.07
C LEU A 144 3.12 1.01 -8.98
N ASN A 145 3.77 1.66 -9.94
CA ASN A 145 3.10 2.51 -10.90
C ASN A 145 2.19 1.71 -11.84
N SER A 146 2.61 0.51 -12.23
CA SER A 146 1.80 -0.39 -13.07
C SER A 146 0.55 -0.88 -12.32
N ASN A 147 0.69 -1.17 -11.03
CA ASN A 147 -0.35 -1.71 -10.16
C ASN A 147 -1.03 -0.67 -9.25
N ASN A 148 -0.98 0.62 -9.63
CA ASN A 148 -1.51 1.68 -8.79
C ASN A 148 -3.04 1.73 -8.78
N PHE A 149 -3.61 1.79 -7.56
CA PHE A 149 -5.05 1.86 -7.32
C PHE A 149 -5.72 3.11 -7.90
N LEU A 150 -4.96 4.22 -8.01
CA LEU A 150 -5.47 5.48 -8.54
C LEU A 150 -5.53 5.51 -10.08
N LYS A 151 -4.98 4.49 -10.76
CA LYS A 151 -5.03 4.39 -12.21
C LYS A 151 -6.47 4.32 -12.71
N ASN A 152 -6.76 5.09 -13.75
CA ASN A 152 -8.08 5.16 -14.38
C ASN A 152 -9.22 5.64 -13.46
N ARG A 153 -8.89 6.28 -12.34
CA ARG A 153 -9.85 6.82 -11.38
C ARG A 153 -9.80 8.35 -11.38
N LYS A 154 -10.93 8.95 -11.11
CA LYS A 154 -11.02 10.39 -10.86
C LYS A 154 -10.56 10.67 -9.44
N ILE A 155 -9.73 11.70 -9.31
CA ILE A 155 -9.14 12.11 -8.03
C ILE A 155 -9.64 13.51 -7.73
N LYS A 156 -10.16 13.74 -6.52
CA LYS A 156 -10.39 15.07 -5.96
C LYS A 156 -9.41 15.32 -4.83
N ILE A 157 -8.90 16.53 -4.76
CA ILE A 157 -7.95 16.95 -3.73
C ILE A 157 -8.66 17.80 -2.70
N GLU A 158 -8.53 17.44 -1.44
CA GLU A 158 -8.96 18.26 -0.31
C GLU A 158 -7.85 19.26 0.05
N LYS A 159 -8.22 20.53 0.20
CA LYS A 159 -7.34 21.58 0.71
C LYS A 159 -8.09 22.42 1.73
N ASN A 160 -7.56 22.51 2.93
CA ASN A 160 -8.18 23.29 4.03
C ASN A 160 -9.63 22.84 4.34
N GLY A 161 -9.89 21.54 4.34
CA GLY A 161 -11.21 20.98 4.67
C GLY A 161 -12.26 21.08 3.54
N LYS A 162 -11.86 21.52 2.34
CA LYS A 162 -12.75 21.60 1.16
C LYS A 162 -12.14 20.88 -0.03
N TYR A 163 -12.96 20.14 -0.76
CA TYR A 163 -12.53 19.54 -2.02
C TYR A 163 -12.43 20.62 -3.10
N LEU A 164 -11.31 20.57 -3.84
CA LEU A 164 -11.16 21.41 -5.03
C LEU A 164 -12.16 20.96 -6.10
N GLU A 165 -12.74 21.91 -6.82
CA GLU A 165 -13.66 21.62 -7.94
C GLU A 165 -12.96 20.88 -9.08
N LYS A 166 -11.67 21.12 -9.25
CA LYS A 166 -10.87 20.53 -10.31
C LYS A 166 -10.68 19.02 -10.08
N GLU A 167 -10.98 18.24 -11.12
CA GLU A 167 -10.69 16.82 -11.18
C GLU A 167 -9.25 16.58 -11.59
N TYR A 168 -8.64 15.54 -11.01
CA TYR A 168 -7.29 15.10 -11.32
C TYR A 168 -7.29 13.62 -11.71
N ARG A 169 -6.23 13.20 -12.40
CA ARG A 169 -5.93 11.80 -12.70
C ARG A 169 -4.53 11.44 -12.22
N PHE A 170 -4.32 10.18 -11.91
CA PHE A 170 -3.01 9.62 -11.58
C PHE A 170 -2.07 9.76 -12.78
N SER A 171 -0.85 10.21 -12.51
CA SER A 171 0.24 10.15 -13.46
C SER A 171 1.24 9.06 -13.05
N ARG A 172 1.96 9.28 -11.98
CA ARG A 172 2.96 8.33 -11.47
C ARG A 172 3.40 8.68 -10.05
N VAL A 173 4.09 7.73 -9.41
CA VAL A 173 4.97 8.00 -8.28
C VAL A 173 6.38 8.20 -8.86
N ASN A 174 7.02 9.32 -8.53
CA ASN A 174 8.33 9.67 -9.08
C ASN A 174 9.49 9.06 -8.28
N ARG A 175 10.73 9.29 -8.74
CA ARG A 175 11.95 8.77 -8.08
C ARG A 175 12.12 9.20 -6.63
N ALA A 176 11.56 10.34 -6.25
CA ALA A 176 11.57 10.81 -4.86
C ALA A 176 10.43 10.21 -4.01
N GLY A 177 9.65 9.25 -4.53
CA GLY A 177 8.51 8.65 -3.83
C GLY A 177 7.27 9.54 -3.76
N LYS A 178 7.22 10.65 -4.51
CA LYS A 178 6.09 11.60 -4.50
C LYS A 178 5.06 11.25 -5.57
N LEU A 179 3.79 11.36 -5.21
CA LEU A 179 2.69 11.20 -6.14
C LEU A 179 2.60 12.41 -7.07
N LEU A 180 2.57 12.15 -8.37
CA LEU A 180 2.29 13.12 -9.42
C LEU A 180 0.91 12.87 -10.03
N ILE A 181 0.15 13.92 -10.19
CA ILE A 181 -1.21 13.93 -10.74
C ILE A 181 -1.32 14.99 -11.84
N ILE A 182 -2.27 14.82 -12.75
CA ILE A 182 -2.55 15.78 -13.82
C ILE A 182 -3.98 16.26 -13.66
N GLY A 183 -4.18 17.58 -13.58
CA GLY A 183 -5.51 18.18 -13.55
C GLY A 183 -6.20 18.07 -14.90
N LYS A 184 -7.54 17.99 -14.89
CA LYS A 184 -8.33 17.99 -16.11
C LYS A 184 -8.08 19.28 -16.92
N GLY A 185 -7.60 19.10 -18.15
CA GLY A 185 -7.22 20.20 -19.03
C GLY A 185 -5.76 20.66 -18.89
N ASP A 186 -5.00 20.17 -17.89
CA ASP A 186 -3.58 20.50 -17.75
C ASP A 186 -2.71 19.62 -18.66
N LYS A 187 -1.56 20.18 -19.05
CA LYS A 187 -0.50 19.46 -19.77
C LYS A 187 0.61 19.02 -18.83
N GLU A 188 0.71 19.66 -17.66
CA GLU A 188 1.79 19.44 -16.70
C GLU A 188 1.34 18.66 -15.47
N GLU A 189 2.29 17.89 -14.92
CA GLU A 189 2.11 17.16 -13.67
C GLU A 189 2.17 18.12 -12.47
N THR A 190 1.30 17.87 -11.49
CA THR A 190 1.31 18.56 -10.19
C THR A 190 1.62 17.55 -9.10
N ARG A 191 2.45 17.94 -8.14
CA ARG A 191 2.77 17.12 -6.98
C ARG A 191 1.60 17.11 -5.99
N CYS A 192 1.23 15.92 -5.53
CA CYS A 192 0.31 15.73 -4.41
C CYS A 192 1.11 15.45 -3.13
N ASP A 193 0.97 16.31 -2.11
CA ASP A 193 1.81 16.24 -0.91
C ASP A 193 1.24 15.33 0.19
N THR A 194 -0.03 14.93 0.09
CA THR A 194 -0.67 14.14 1.16
C THR A 194 -1.73 13.18 0.63
N SER A 195 -1.70 11.95 1.13
CA SER A 195 -2.71 10.93 0.84
C SER A 195 -4.07 11.19 1.51
N LYS A 196 -4.08 11.96 2.60
CA LYS A 196 -5.31 12.31 3.33
C LYS A 196 -6.24 13.22 2.53
N SER A 197 -5.67 13.92 1.56
CA SER A 197 -6.41 14.85 0.70
C SER A 197 -6.96 14.21 -0.58
N ILE A 198 -6.91 12.88 -0.73
CA ILE A 198 -7.34 12.20 -1.95
C ILE A 198 -8.70 11.55 -1.73
N LEU A 199 -9.74 12.09 -2.36
CA LEU A 199 -11.02 11.44 -2.56
C LEU A 199 -11.02 10.76 -3.94
N ILE A 200 -11.48 9.52 -4.00
CA ILE A 200 -11.66 8.77 -5.24
C ILE A 200 -13.14 8.74 -5.54
N GLU A 201 -13.52 9.28 -6.71
CA GLU A 201 -14.87 9.11 -7.25
C GLU A 201 -14.87 7.86 -8.16
N ASN A 202 -15.83 7.00 -7.91
CA ASN A 202 -16.07 5.82 -8.75
C ASN A 202 -16.82 6.22 -10.01
#